data_3a5e2ee82acafb56adf83ceb9f3c4e9c
#
_entry.id   3a5e2ee82acafb56adf83ceb9f3c4e9c
#
_cell.length_a   1.000
_cell.length_b   1.000
_cell.length_c   1.000
_cell.angle_alpha   90.00
_cell.angle_beta   90.00
_cell.angle_gamma   90.00
#
_symmetry.space_group_name_H-M   'P 1'
#
loop_
_entity.id
_entity.type
_entity.pdbx_description
1 polymer ?
#
loop_
_entity_poly.entity_id
_entity_poly.type
_entity_poly.pdbx_seq_one_letter_code
_entity_poly.pdbx_strand_id
1 'polypeptide(L)'
;MKYKVSEKIAGIFVIFLKKVLSFFSLKIRYKIFEGFGILAYHLIKKRRLLTIDNIKNAFPEKNDKDIEKIAKESYKTMGKMIMTSIFLEEVTRDGNTVVENEKLMRQACENNEKSVLIVSLHLGGFEAGSRMRNIRKFYAVFRNQKNRKINDLMSKWREKGGLNSLPLHDSDALRSAINEKS
;
A
#
# COMPACT_ATOMS: atom_id res chain seq x y z
N MET A 1 8.03 17.52 -22.59
CA MET A 1 8.71 16.35 -21.97
C MET A 1 7.84 15.82 -20.82
N LYS A 2 7.55 14.53 -20.80
CA LYS A 2 6.64 13.93 -19.78
C LYS A 2 7.22 13.95 -18.35
N TYR A 3 8.54 13.77 -18.17
CA TYR A 3 9.19 13.68 -16.86
C TYR A 3 10.48 14.52 -16.79
N LYS A 4 10.78 15.05 -15.58
CA LYS A 4 12.09 15.66 -15.28
C LYS A 4 13.19 14.59 -15.28
N VAL A 5 14.45 14.99 -15.50
CA VAL A 5 15.58 14.05 -15.48
C VAL A 5 15.69 13.32 -14.14
N SER A 6 15.57 14.05 -13.03
CA SER A 6 15.58 13.46 -11.67
C SER A 6 14.45 12.45 -11.46
N GLU A 7 13.25 12.68 -12.01
CA GLU A 7 12.14 11.74 -11.96
C GLU A 7 12.44 10.45 -12.73
N LYS A 8 13.10 10.57 -13.89
CA LYS A 8 13.50 9.41 -14.69
C LYS A 8 14.56 8.58 -13.96
N ILE A 9 15.58 9.21 -13.39
CA ILE A 9 16.65 8.53 -12.64
C ILE A 9 16.04 7.77 -11.46
N ALA A 10 15.20 8.43 -10.66
CA ALA A 10 14.50 7.78 -9.54
C ALA A 10 13.63 6.61 -10.01
N GLY A 11 12.91 6.76 -11.11
CA GLY A 11 12.10 5.68 -11.68
C GLY A 11 12.93 4.50 -12.15
N ILE A 12 14.06 4.73 -12.83
CA ILE A 12 14.98 3.66 -13.27
C ILE A 12 15.54 2.92 -12.05
N PHE A 13 15.98 3.66 -11.02
CA PHE A 13 16.48 3.06 -9.78
C PHE A 13 15.45 2.14 -9.10
N VAL A 14 14.20 2.60 -9.00
CA VAL A 14 13.13 1.81 -8.39
C VAL A 14 12.79 0.57 -9.23
N ILE A 15 12.80 0.65 -10.56
CA ILE A 15 12.62 -0.50 -11.45
C ILE A 15 13.75 -1.50 -11.27
N PHE A 16 15.01 -1.03 -11.24
CA PHE A 16 16.18 -1.88 -11.02
C PHE A 16 16.09 -2.59 -9.67
N LEU A 17 15.82 -1.82 -8.61
CA LEU A 17 15.65 -2.39 -7.26
C LEU A 17 14.54 -3.47 -7.22
N LYS A 18 13.39 -3.19 -7.83
CA LYS A 18 12.31 -4.18 -7.95
C LYS A 18 12.79 -5.45 -8.66
N LYS A 19 13.52 -5.31 -9.78
CA LYS A 19 14.05 -6.45 -10.53
C LYS A 19 15.04 -7.28 -9.70
N VAL A 20 15.97 -6.64 -8.98
CA VAL A 20 16.90 -7.33 -8.08
C VAL A 20 16.15 -8.06 -6.95
N LEU A 21 15.20 -7.37 -6.32
CA LEU A 21 14.43 -7.94 -5.23
C LEU A 21 13.54 -9.09 -5.68
N SER A 22 13.10 -9.13 -6.95
CA SER A 22 12.27 -10.22 -7.46
C SER A 22 12.96 -11.60 -7.50
N PHE A 23 14.30 -11.65 -7.38
CA PHE A 23 15.02 -12.91 -7.22
C PHE A 23 14.87 -13.55 -5.82
N PHE A 24 14.40 -12.80 -4.84
CA PHE A 24 14.20 -13.28 -3.48
C PHE A 24 12.75 -13.71 -3.25
N SER A 25 12.53 -14.65 -2.33
CA SER A 25 11.17 -15.01 -1.90
C SER A 25 10.43 -13.83 -1.24
N LEU A 26 9.09 -13.83 -1.27
CA LEU A 26 8.28 -12.80 -0.60
C LEU A 26 8.68 -12.62 0.86
N LYS A 27 8.93 -13.71 1.59
CA LYS A 27 9.34 -13.67 2.99
C LYS A 27 10.65 -12.91 3.21
N ILE A 28 11.63 -13.08 2.32
CA ILE A 28 12.92 -12.36 2.38
C ILE A 28 12.70 -10.90 2.04
N ARG A 29 11.90 -10.58 1.01
CA ARG A 29 11.57 -9.19 0.65
C ARG A 29 10.91 -8.45 1.80
N TYR A 30 9.95 -9.06 2.52
CA TYR A 30 9.34 -8.47 3.70
C TYR A 30 10.38 -8.12 4.77
N LYS A 31 11.34 -9.02 5.06
CA LYS A 31 12.43 -8.76 6.02
C LYS A 31 13.34 -7.63 5.56
N ILE A 32 13.69 -7.56 4.27
CA ILE A 32 14.49 -6.46 3.71
C ILE A 32 13.76 -5.12 3.91
N PHE A 33 12.46 -5.07 3.62
CA PHE A 33 11.68 -3.84 3.77
C PHE A 33 11.41 -3.47 5.23
N GLU A 34 11.31 -4.44 6.14
CA GLU A 34 11.37 -4.17 7.59
C GLU A 34 12.68 -3.46 7.97
N GLY A 35 13.80 -3.95 7.44
CA GLY A 35 15.12 -3.32 7.63
C GLY A 35 15.16 -1.88 7.09
N PHE A 36 14.60 -1.63 5.91
CA PHE A 36 14.48 -0.25 5.37
C PHE A 36 13.60 0.63 6.26
N GLY A 37 12.53 0.09 6.84
CA GLY A 37 11.71 0.79 7.83
C GLY A 37 12.53 1.19 9.05
N ILE A 38 13.30 0.28 9.63
CA ILE A 38 14.18 0.57 10.78
C ILE A 38 15.28 1.57 10.40
N LEU A 39 15.88 1.45 9.22
CA LEU A 39 16.84 2.42 8.72
C LEU A 39 16.21 3.83 8.64
N ALA A 40 15.00 3.94 8.10
CA ALA A 40 14.26 5.21 8.05
C ALA A 40 13.97 5.77 9.45
N TYR A 41 13.66 4.92 10.45
CA TYR A 41 13.49 5.31 11.85
C TYR A 41 14.76 5.99 12.38
N HIS A 42 15.93 5.48 12.08
CA HIS A 42 17.19 6.05 12.54
C HIS A 42 17.59 7.33 11.77
N LEU A 43 17.40 7.35 10.46
CA LEU A 43 17.86 8.44 9.59
C LEU A 43 16.92 9.66 9.59
N ILE A 44 15.60 9.46 9.72
CA ILE A 44 14.62 10.57 9.57
C ILE A 44 14.15 11.06 10.94
N LYS A 45 15.03 11.75 11.66
CA LYS A 45 14.81 12.24 13.04
C LYS A 45 13.46 12.97 13.21
N LYS A 46 13.13 13.91 12.31
CA LYS A 46 11.88 14.71 12.40
C LYS A 46 10.63 13.81 12.39
N ARG A 47 10.60 12.79 11.52
CA ARG A 47 9.48 11.87 11.45
C ARG A 47 9.42 10.94 12.65
N ARG A 48 10.57 10.47 13.11
CA ARG A 48 10.67 9.64 14.32
C ARG A 48 10.10 10.35 15.54
N LEU A 49 10.51 11.60 15.79
CA LEU A 49 10.01 12.38 16.93
C LEU A 49 8.49 12.57 16.85
N LEU A 50 7.97 12.95 15.68
CA LEU A 50 6.51 13.07 15.46
C LEU A 50 5.78 11.76 15.74
N THR A 51 6.35 10.62 15.33
CA THR A 51 5.75 9.30 15.58
C THR A 51 5.73 9.01 17.09
N ILE A 52 6.82 9.28 17.79
CA ILE A 52 6.92 9.10 19.25
C ILE A 52 5.89 9.97 19.97
N ASP A 53 5.78 11.24 19.60
CA ASP A 53 4.81 12.18 20.21
C ASP A 53 3.36 11.70 19.98
N ASN A 54 3.04 11.25 18.76
CA ASN A 54 1.71 10.71 18.46
C ASN A 54 1.39 9.46 19.30
N ILE A 55 2.38 8.58 19.51
CA ILE A 55 2.19 7.36 20.32
C ILE A 55 2.03 7.75 21.81
N LYS A 56 2.81 8.70 22.31
CA LYS A 56 2.66 9.20 23.68
C LYS A 56 1.27 9.78 23.93
N ASN A 57 0.75 10.53 22.97
CA ASN A 57 -0.60 11.10 23.08
C ASN A 57 -1.69 10.04 23.02
N ALA A 58 -1.49 8.97 22.25
CA ALA A 58 -2.48 7.89 22.11
C ALA A 58 -2.43 6.89 23.30
N PHE A 59 -1.27 6.75 23.95
CA PHE A 59 -1.02 5.79 25.01
C PHE A 59 -0.26 6.48 26.17
N PRO A 60 -0.88 7.45 26.86
CA PRO A 60 -0.20 8.22 27.92
C PRO A 60 0.25 7.37 29.11
N GLU A 61 -0.34 6.19 29.30
CA GLU A 61 0.01 5.24 30.35
C GLU A 61 1.29 4.43 30.10
N LYS A 62 1.83 4.47 28.85
CA LYS A 62 3.00 3.67 28.50
C LYS A 62 4.31 4.40 28.84
N ASN A 63 5.30 3.64 29.28
CA ASN A 63 6.64 4.13 29.52
C ASN A 63 7.40 4.39 28.19
N ASP A 64 8.48 5.17 28.25
CA ASP A 64 9.26 5.56 27.07
C ASP A 64 9.83 4.36 26.30
N LYS A 65 10.17 3.26 26.97
CA LYS A 65 10.71 2.04 26.33
C LYS A 65 9.65 1.35 25.48
N ASP A 66 8.42 1.25 25.98
CA ASP A 66 7.30 0.66 25.23
C ASP A 66 6.91 1.54 24.04
N ILE A 67 6.89 2.87 24.22
CA ILE A 67 6.63 3.84 23.14
C ILE A 67 7.67 3.71 22.04
N GLU A 68 8.96 3.62 22.38
CA GLU A 68 10.02 3.44 21.39
C GLU A 68 9.87 2.11 20.64
N LYS A 69 9.51 1.04 21.33
CA LYS A 69 9.23 -0.27 20.72
C LYS A 69 8.06 -0.18 19.72
N ILE A 70 6.94 0.44 20.10
CA ILE A 70 5.79 0.64 19.22
C ILE A 70 6.19 1.49 18.00
N ALA A 71 6.98 2.54 18.19
CA ALA A 71 7.47 3.38 17.10
C ALA A 71 8.30 2.57 16.10
N LYS A 72 9.24 1.74 16.56
CA LYS A 72 10.06 0.86 15.69
C LYS A 72 9.20 -0.15 14.93
N GLU A 73 8.21 -0.78 15.59
CA GLU A 73 7.31 -1.72 14.93
C GLU A 73 6.41 -1.02 13.88
N SER A 74 5.98 0.22 14.15
CA SER A 74 5.26 1.04 13.17
C SER A 74 6.08 1.29 11.90
N TYR A 75 7.38 1.58 12.03
CA TYR A 75 8.28 1.76 10.88
C TYR A 75 8.52 0.45 10.12
N LYS A 76 8.64 -0.68 10.80
CA LYS A 76 8.69 -2.00 10.13
C LYS A 76 7.43 -2.27 9.32
N THR A 77 6.26 -2.00 9.92
CA THR A 77 4.97 -2.14 9.26
C THR A 77 4.87 -1.24 8.02
N MET A 78 5.31 0.00 8.11
CA MET A 78 5.38 0.91 6.96
C MET A 78 6.28 0.34 5.84
N GLY A 79 7.43 -0.25 6.19
CA GLY A 79 8.29 -0.95 5.24
C GLY A 79 7.54 -2.08 4.53
N LYS A 80 6.83 -2.94 5.29
CA LYS A 80 6.00 -4.02 4.71
C LYS A 80 4.92 -3.50 3.77
N MET A 81 4.26 -2.39 4.12
CA MET A 81 3.25 -1.77 3.26
C MET A 81 3.85 -1.34 1.91
N ILE A 82 5.03 -0.71 1.92
CA ILE A 82 5.74 -0.31 0.70
C ILE A 82 6.08 -1.56 -0.15
N MET A 83 6.57 -2.62 0.48
CA MET A 83 6.83 -3.89 -0.20
C MET A 83 5.55 -4.44 -0.86
N THR A 84 4.44 -4.48 -0.12
CA THR A 84 3.14 -4.93 -0.64
C THR A 84 2.73 -4.13 -1.87
N SER A 85 2.82 -2.80 -1.83
CA SER A 85 2.48 -1.94 -2.97
C SER A 85 3.36 -2.18 -4.21
N ILE A 86 4.67 -2.41 -4.02
CA ILE A 86 5.61 -2.64 -5.13
C ILE A 86 5.39 -4.01 -5.79
N PHE A 87 5.07 -5.02 -4.99
CA PHE A 87 4.91 -6.41 -5.41
C PHE A 87 3.46 -6.91 -5.33
N LEU A 88 2.49 -5.98 -5.45
CA LEU A 88 1.07 -6.27 -5.22
C LEU A 88 0.55 -7.44 -6.07
N GLU A 89 0.91 -7.49 -7.35
CA GLU A 89 0.56 -8.59 -8.25
C GLU A 89 0.94 -9.97 -7.68
N GLU A 90 2.14 -10.07 -7.09
CA GLU A 90 2.64 -11.32 -6.52
C GLU A 90 2.04 -11.60 -5.14
N VAL A 91 1.89 -10.56 -4.31
CA VAL A 91 1.26 -10.66 -2.98
C VAL A 91 -0.19 -11.12 -3.10
N THR A 92 -0.94 -10.63 -4.09
CA THR A 92 -2.35 -10.97 -4.30
C THR A 92 -2.56 -12.26 -5.10
N ARG A 93 -1.49 -12.94 -5.53
CA ARG A 93 -1.59 -14.24 -6.21
C ARG A 93 -2.14 -15.31 -5.26
N ASP A 94 -2.81 -16.31 -5.83
CA ASP A 94 -3.36 -17.43 -5.07
C ASP A 94 -2.30 -18.08 -4.16
N GLY A 95 -2.69 -18.34 -2.92
CA GLY A 95 -1.83 -18.92 -1.88
C GLY A 95 -0.94 -17.93 -1.12
N ASN A 96 -0.71 -16.71 -1.62
CA ASN A 96 0.15 -15.73 -0.94
C ASN A 96 -0.62 -14.79 0.03
N THR A 97 -1.92 -14.62 -0.20
CA THR A 97 -2.79 -13.83 0.68
C THR A 97 -4.06 -14.62 0.96
N VAL A 98 -4.40 -14.77 2.22
CA VAL A 98 -5.64 -15.37 2.68
C VAL A 98 -6.60 -14.26 3.06
N VAL A 99 -7.86 -14.38 2.62
CA VAL A 99 -8.95 -13.48 3.02
C VAL A 99 -9.81 -14.23 4.03
N GLU A 100 -9.80 -13.79 5.26
CA GLU A 100 -10.71 -14.30 6.28
C GLU A 100 -12.14 -13.85 5.96
N ASN A 101 -13.11 -14.74 6.15
CA ASN A 101 -14.52 -14.48 5.86
C ASN A 101 -14.81 -14.02 4.41
N GLU A 102 -14.06 -14.55 3.41
CA GLU A 102 -14.27 -14.26 1.98
C GLU A 102 -15.75 -14.43 1.57
N LYS A 103 -16.47 -15.37 2.19
CA LYS A 103 -17.89 -15.61 1.95
C LYS A 103 -18.75 -14.37 2.21
N LEU A 104 -18.46 -13.61 3.28
CA LEU A 104 -19.18 -12.37 3.58
C LEU A 104 -19.02 -11.35 2.47
N MET A 105 -17.79 -11.21 1.96
CA MET A 105 -17.51 -10.30 0.85
C MET A 105 -18.20 -10.73 -0.44
N ARG A 106 -18.21 -12.04 -0.75
CA ARG A 106 -18.93 -12.58 -1.89
C ARG A 106 -20.42 -12.26 -1.80
N GLN A 107 -21.06 -12.51 -0.66
CA GLN A 107 -22.45 -12.18 -0.42
C GLN A 107 -22.74 -10.68 -0.62
N ALA A 108 -21.87 -9.80 -0.10
CA ALA A 108 -22.03 -8.36 -0.32
C ALA A 108 -21.94 -7.96 -1.80
N CYS A 109 -21.22 -8.74 -2.61
CA CYS A 109 -21.03 -8.50 -4.05
C CYS A 109 -22.02 -9.27 -4.96
N GLU A 110 -22.90 -10.11 -4.42
CA GLU A 110 -23.87 -10.90 -5.21
C GLU A 110 -24.87 -10.02 -5.95
N ASN A 111 -25.26 -8.89 -5.35
CA ASN A 111 -26.17 -7.96 -6.03
C ASN A 111 -25.39 -7.07 -7.01
N ASN A 112 -25.42 -7.45 -8.30
CA ASN A 112 -24.76 -6.72 -9.37
C ASN A 112 -25.39 -5.37 -9.73
N GLU A 113 -26.53 -5.01 -9.12
CA GLU A 113 -27.17 -3.72 -9.35
C GLU A 113 -26.61 -2.61 -8.44
N LYS A 114 -25.86 -2.97 -7.40
CA LYS A 114 -25.33 -2.03 -6.41
C LYS A 114 -23.80 -2.08 -6.38
N SER A 115 -23.18 -0.93 -6.21
CA SER A 115 -21.75 -0.85 -5.91
C SER A 115 -21.49 -1.16 -4.42
N VAL A 116 -20.34 -1.72 -4.11
CA VAL A 116 -19.93 -2.03 -2.74
C VAL A 116 -18.86 -1.03 -2.30
N LEU A 117 -19.14 -0.27 -1.25
CA LEU A 117 -18.17 0.63 -0.64
C LEU A 117 -17.42 -0.08 0.50
N ILE A 118 -16.10 -0.21 0.35
CA ILE A 118 -15.23 -0.80 1.36
C ILE A 118 -14.54 0.32 2.13
N VAL A 119 -14.74 0.33 3.46
CA VAL A 119 -14.03 1.23 4.37
C VAL A 119 -12.88 0.45 5.00
N SER A 120 -11.66 0.98 4.90
CA SER A 120 -10.44 0.34 5.39
C SER A 120 -9.59 1.28 6.23
N LEU A 121 -8.69 0.70 7.02
CA LEU A 121 -7.75 1.42 7.87
C LEU A 121 -6.31 1.22 7.36
N HIS A 122 -5.46 2.23 7.56
CA HIS A 122 -4.03 2.16 7.22
C HIS A 122 -3.21 1.40 8.29
N LEU A 123 -3.66 0.19 8.64
CA LEU A 123 -3.00 -0.65 9.66
C LEU A 123 -2.00 -1.66 9.10
N GLY A 124 -1.89 -1.75 7.78
CA GLY A 124 -1.01 -2.72 7.12
C GLY A 124 -1.09 -2.60 5.61
N GLY A 125 -0.83 -3.68 4.89
CA GLY A 125 -0.87 -3.74 3.42
C GLY A 125 -2.30 -3.73 2.88
N PHE A 126 -3.09 -2.70 3.17
CA PHE A 126 -4.51 -2.59 2.76
C PHE A 126 -4.73 -2.80 1.25
N GLU A 127 -3.73 -2.51 0.43
CA GLU A 127 -3.78 -2.76 -1.02
C GLU A 127 -3.93 -4.25 -1.35
N ALA A 128 -3.52 -5.16 -0.44
CA ALA A 128 -3.71 -6.59 -0.60
C ALA A 128 -5.20 -7.01 -0.63
N GLY A 129 -6.12 -6.12 -0.20
CA GLY A 129 -7.56 -6.28 -0.40
C GLY A 129 -7.96 -6.49 -1.86
N SER A 130 -7.16 -6.01 -2.82
CA SER A 130 -7.34 -6.29 -4.25
C SER A 130 -7.25 -7.78 -4.62
N ARG A 131 -6.87 -8.66 -3.68
CA ARG A 131 -7.02 -10.12 -3.81
C ARG A 131 -8.47 -10.51 -4.15
N MET A 132 -9.43 -9.69 -3.73
CA MET A 132 -10.86 -9.87 -4.02
C MET A 132 -11.29 -9.48 -5.45
N ARG A 133 -10.36 -9.02 -6.31
CA ARG A 133 -10.64 -8.62 -7.71
C ARG A 133 -11.35 -9.68 -8.56
N ASN A 134 -11.23 -10.95 -8.18
CA ASN A 134 -11.90 -12.05 -8.87
C ASN A 134 -13.42 -12.07 -8.59
N ILE A 135 -13.89 -11.35 -7.58
CA ILE A 135 -15.31 -11.23 -7.27
C ILE A 135 -15.87 -10.02 -8.02
N ARG A 136 -15.14 -8.90 -8.00
CA ARG A 136 -15.55 -7.65 -8.62
C ARG A 136 -14.33 -6.76 -8.94
N LYS A 137 -14.47 -5.82 -9.88
CA LYS A 137 -13.44 -4.79 -10.09
C LYS A 137 -13.22 -4.01 -8.80
N PHE A 138 -11.97 -3.84 -8.42
CA PHE A 138 -11.58 -3.18 -7.19
C PHE A 138 -10.94 -1.82 -7.48
N TYR A 139 -11.51 -0.77 -6.94
CA TYR A 139 -11.04 0.60 -7.08
C TYR A 139 -10.61 1.17 -5.74
N ALA A 140 -9.61 2.04 -5.74
CA ALA A 140 -9.26 2.82 -4.56
C ALA A 140 -8.81 4.22 -4.94
N VAL A 141 -9.16 5.20 -4.10
CA VAL A 141 -8.80 6.60 -4.28
C VAL A 141 -7.40 6.82 -3.73
N PHE A 142 -6.51 7.38 -4.55
CA PHE A 142 -5.12 7.65 -4.19
C PHE A 142 -4.75 9.10 -4.45
N ARG A 143 -3.92 9.63 -3.55
CA ARG A 143 -3.23 10.89 -3.77
C ARG A 143 -2.03 10.66 -4.68
N ASN A 144 -1.91 11.46 -5.75
CA ASN A 144 -0.77 11.41 -6.66
C ASN A 144 0.56 11.69 -5.93
N GLN A 145 1.58 10.91 -6.27
CA GLN A 145 2.93 11.12 -5.76
C GLN A 145 3.58 12.34 -6.43
N LYS A 146 4.42 13.09 -5.68
CA LYS A 146 5.14 14.25 -6.21
C LYS A 146 6.04 13.91 -7.39
N ASN A 147 6.70 12.75 -7.37
CA ASN A 147 7.47 12.23 -8.49
C ASN A 147 6.51 11.51 -9.45
N ARG A 148 6.28 12.13 -10.62
CA ARG A 148 5.32 11.63 -11.63
C ARG A 148 5.70 10.27 -12.19
N LYS A 149 7.02 10.00 -12.36
CA LYS A 149 7.48 8.69 -12.86
C LYS A 149 7.23 7.58 -11.87
N ILE A 150 7.47 7.82 -10.57
CA ILE A 150 7.14 6.87 -9.50
C ILE A 150 5.63 6.70 -9.40
N ASN A 151 4.85 7.78 -9.51
CA ASN A 151 3.38 7.70 -9.52
C ASN A 151 2.87 6.76 -10.60
N ASP A 152 3.33 6.93 -11.85
CA ASP A 152 2.92 6.10 -12.97
C ASP A 152 3.35 4.62 -12.80
N LEU A 153 4.52 4.38 -12.20
CA LEU A 153 4.97 3.02 -11.88
C LEU A 153 4.08 2.37 -10.82
N MET A 154 3.77 3.08 -9.74
CA MET A 154 2.90 2.59 -8.67
C MET A 154 1.50 2.27 -9.20
N SER A 155 0.92 3.17 -10.00
CA SER A 155 -0.41 2.93 -10.62
C SER A 155 -0.41 1.66 -11.49
N LYS A 156 0.62 1.48 -12.32
CA LYS A 156 0.77 0.26 -13.15
C LYS A 156 0.92 -1.02 -12.31
N TRP A 157 1.64 -0.96 -11.20
CA TRP A 157 1.82 -2.14 -10.34
C TRP A 157 0.55 -2.48 -9.57
N ARG A 158 -0.20 -1.46 -9.14
CA ARG A 158 -1.52 -1.63 -8.53
C ARG A 158 -2.51 -2.27 -9.50
N GLU A 159 -2.58 -1.73 -10.72
CA GLU A 159 -3.43 -2.26 -11.79
C GLU A 159 -3.13 -3.74 -12.09
N LYS A 160 -1.85 -4.09 -12.22
CA LYS A 160 -1.43 -5.51 -12.36
C LYS A 160 -1.85 -6.37 -11.16
N GLY A 161 -1.83 -5.82 -9.97
CA GLY A 161 -2.34 -6.46 -8.75
C GLY A 161 -3.85 -6.47 -8.62
N GLY A 162 -4.57 -5.93 -9.61
CA GLY A 162 -6.04 -5.86 -9.63
C GLY A 162 -6.64 -4.70 -8.84
N LEU A 163 -5.82 -3.67 -8.52
CA LEU A 163 -6.26 -2.46 -7.84
C LEU A 163 -6.25 -1.27 -8.80
N ASN A 164 -7.42 -0.84 -9.24
CA ASN A 164 -7.57 0.31 -10.12
C ASN A 164 -7.43 1.60 -9.30
N SER A 165 -6.47 2.44 -9.65
CA SER A 165 -6.18 3.69 -8.93
C SER A 165 -7.03 4.84 -9.47
N LEU A 166 -7.82 5.47 -8.60
CA LEU A 166 -8.57 6.71 -8.90
C LEU A 166 -7.84 7.90 -8.28
N PRO A 167 -7.57 8.98 -9.03
CA PRO A 167 -7.01 10.19 -8.46
C PRO A 167 -7.97 10.85 -7.46
N LEU A 168 -7.46 11.33 -6.32
CA LEU A 168 -8.25 11.88 -5.21
C LEU A 168 -9.22 13.01 -5.61
N HIS A 169 -8.90 13.78 -6.66
CA HIS A 169 -9.69 14.94 -7.08
C HIS A 169 -10.37 14.74 -8.43
N ASP A 170 -10.43 13.51 -8.93
CA ASP A 170 -11.10 13.16 -10.18
C ASP A 170 -12.50 12.59 -9.89
N SER A 171 -13.48 13.52 -9.77
CA SER A 171 -14.88 13.17 -9.49
C SER A 171 -15.52 12.38 -10.63
N ASP A 172 -15.09 12.59 -11.87
CA ASP A 172 -15.66 11.92 -13.04
C ASP A 172 -15.16 10.47 -13.09
N ALA A 173 -13.89 10.23 -12.82
CA ALA A 173 -13.36 8.88 -12.67
C ALA A 173 -14.06 8.11 -11.52
N LEU A 174 -14.32 8.79 -10.39
CA LEU A 174 -15.03 8.18 -9.28
C LEU A 174 -16.50 7.84 -9.64
N ARG A 175 -17.22 8.76 -10.30
CA ARG A 175 -18.58 8.49 -10.78
C ARG A 175 -18.61 7.33 -11.78
N SER A 176 -17.66 7.30 -12.70
CA SER A 176 -17.54 6.20 -13.68
C SER A 176 -17.34 4.86 -12.97
N ALA A 177 -16.44 4.78 -11.99
CA ALA A 177 -16.20 3.56 -11.22
C ALA A 177 -17.46 3.09 -10.46
N ILE A 178 -18.22 4.03 -9.87
CA ILE A 178 -19.49 3.71 -9.19
C ILE A 178 -20.52 3.20 -10.19
N ASN A 179 -20.63 3.84 -11.36
CA ASN A 179 -21.59 3.44 -12.39
C ASN A 179 -21.25 2.09 -13.06
N GLU A 180 -19.98 1.69 -13.04
CA GLU A 180 -19.57 0.34 -13.46
C GLU A 180 -20.03 -0.75 -12.49
N LYS A 181 -20.71 -0.39 -11.39
CA LYS A 181 -21.17 -1.31 -10.36
C LYS A 181 -20.03 -2.16 -9.79
N SER A 182 -18.92 -1.47 -9.50
CA SER A 182 -17.69 -2.06 -8.92
C SER A 182 -17.85 -2.44 -7.45
#